data_6f620ff45d84e6287c88115f679c15c8
#
_entry.id   6f620ff45d84e6287c88115f679c15c8
#
_cell.length_a   1.000
_cell.length_b   1.000
_cell.length_c   1.000
_cell.angle_alpha   90.00
_cell.angle_beta   90.00
_cell.angle_gamma   90.00
#
_symmetry.space_group_name_H-M   'P 1'
#
loop_
_entity.id
_entity.type
_entity.pdbx_description
1 polymer ?
#
loop_
_entity_poly.entity_id
_entity_poly.type
_entity_poly.pdbx_seq_one_letter_code
_entity_poly.pdbx_strand_id
1 'polypeptide(L)'
;MRLTGLGGDPNFAMPFDPAQWPMLKDKLAAVFRTRTRDDWCSDPDAQGACVAPVLSMTEAPDHPHNRAREAFVTAQGVVQPAPAPRFRDSPARRPE
;
A
#
# COMPACT_ATOMS: atom_id res chain seq x y z
N MET A 1 -0.27 -16.43 -2.67
CA MET A 1 -1.16 -16.80 -3.81
C MET A 1 -2.61 -17.13 -3.41
N ARG A 2 -2.92 -17.33 -2.10
CA ARG A 2 -4.32 -17.55 -1.62
C ARG A 2 -5.21 -16.34 -1.92
N LEU A 3 -4.74 -15.14 -1.61
CA LEU A 3 -5.48 -13.89 -1.80
C LEU A 3 -6.01 -13.68 -3.24
N THR A 4 -5.24 -14.06 -4.26
CA THR A 4 -5.61 -13.86 -5.67
C THR A 4 -6.30 -15.08 -6.31
N GLY A 5 -6.34 -16.21 -5.61
CA GLY A 5 -6.83 -17.49 -6.16
C GLY A 5 -5.91 -18.14 -7.21
N LEU A 6 -4.77 -17.52 -7.52
CA LEU A 6 -3.85 -18.01 -8.56
C LEU A 6 -2.84 -19.05 -8.07
N GLY A 7 -3.01 -19.59 -6.86
CA GLY A 7 -2.06 -20.54 -6.27
C GLY A 7 -1.90 -21.85 -7.03
N GLY A 8 -2.92 -22.27 -7.79
CA GLY A 8 -2.89 -23.46 -8.63
C GLY A 8 -2.64 -23.21 -10.12
N ASP A 9 -2.43 -21.97 -10.55
CA ASP A 9 -2.16 -21.66 -11.96
C ASP A 9 -0.70 -22.03 -12.31
N PRO A 10 -0.50 -23.00 -13.25
CA PRO A 10 0.84 -23.47 -13.62
C PRO A 10 1.73 -22.38 -14.22
N ASN A 11 1.16 -21.30 -14.75
CA ASN A 11 1.95 -20.18 -15.29
C ASN A 11 2.76 -19.43 -14.20
N PHE A 12 2.35 -19.52 -12.94
CA PHE A 12 3.08 -18.96 -11.82
C PHE A 12 4.09 -19.93 -11.18
N ALA A 13 4.26 -21.13 -11.71
CA ALA A 13 5.25 -22.09 -11.24
C ALA A 13 6.71 -21.68 -11.57
N MET A 14 6.89 -20.87 -12.62
CA MET A 14 8.20 -20.38 -13.08
C MET A 14 8.25 -18.83 -13.05
N PRO A 15 8.17 -18.18 -11.88
CA PRO A 15 8.04 -16.72 -11.77
C PRO A 15 9.33 -15.95 -12.16
N PHE A 16 10.43 -16.64 -12.35
CA PHE A 16 11.74 -16.05 -12.67
C PHE A 16 12.08 -16.03 -14.16
N ASP A 17 11.16 -16.46 -15.05
CA ASP A 17 11.33 -16.35 -16.49
C ASP A 17 10.82 -15.00 -16.99
N PRO A 18 11.70 -14.04 -17.38
CA PRO A 18 11.30 -12.70 -17.82
C PRO A 18 10.40 -12.72 -19.07
N ALA A 19 10.52 -13.73 -19.93
CA ALA A 19 9.71 -13.83 -21.13
C ALA A 19 8.21 -14.01 -20.82
N GLN A 20 7.88 -14.54 -19.65
CA GLN A 20 6.50 -14.77 -19.20
C GLN A 20 5.92 -13.57 -18.43
N TRP A 21 6.73 -12.62 -17.97
CA TRP A 21 6.27 -11.52 -17.12
C TRP A 21 5.14 -10.68 -17.72
N PRO A 22 5.11 -10.34 -19.02
CA PRO A 22 3.97 -9.60 -19.56
C PRO A 22 2.65 -10.35 -19.37
N MET A 23 2.60 -11.63 -19.70
CA MET A 23 1.41 -12.47 -19.52
C MET A 23 1.02 -12.62 -18.04
N LEU A 24 1.99 -12.81 -17.13
CA LEU A 24 1.74 -12.91 -15.70
C LEU A 24 1.20 -11.59 -15.11
N LYS A 25 1.71 -10.45 -15.57
CA LYS A 25 1.22 -9.13 -15.20
C LYS A 25 -0.23 -8.92 -15.65
N ASP A 26 -0.56 -9.31 -16.87
CA ASP A 26 -1.92 -9.19 -17.39
C ASP A 26 -2.90 -10.07 -16.60
N LYS A 27 -2.52 -11.30 -16.25
CA LYS A 27 -3.32 -12.18 -15.40
C LYS A 27 -3.56 -11.56 -14.00
N LEU A 28 -2.51 -11.07 -13.36
CA LEU A 28 -2.63 -10.40 -12.06
C LEU A 28 -3.51 -9.13 -12.16
N ALA A 29 -3.31 -8.32 -13.19
CA ALA A 29 -4.11 -7.12 -13.41
C ALA A 29 -5.59 -7.45 -13.60
N ALA A 30 -5.91 -8.53 -14.32
CA ALA A 30 -7.29 -8.98 -14.49
C ALA A 30 -7.93 -9.37 -13.15
N VAL A 31 -7.20 -10.10 -12.30
CA VAL A 31 -7.69 -10.46 -10.95
C VAL A 31 -7.88 -9.22 -10.09
N PHE A 32 -6.91 -8.31 -10.04
CA PHE A 32 -7.03 -7.10 -9.22
C PHE A 32 -8.16 -6.16 -9.66
N ARG A 33 -8.55 -6.16 -10.93
CA ARG A 33 -9.72 -5.39 -11.42
C ARG A 33 -11.07 -5.93 -10.96
N THR A 34 -11.14 -7.12 -10.39
CA THR A 34 -12.42 -7.71 -9.93
C THR A 34 -12.96 -7.13 -8.64
N ARG A 35 -12.14 -6.39 -7.90
CA ARG A 35 -12.49 -5.78 -6.60
C ARG A 35 -11.89 -4.38 -6.50
N THR A 36 -12.43 -3.56 -5.61
CA THR A 36 -11.85 -2.26 -5.30
C THR A 36 -10.54 -2.39 -4.52
N ARG A 37 -9.72 -1.35 -4.53
CA ARG A 37 -8.48 -1.28 -3.71
C ARG A 37 -8.78 -1.56 -2.24
N ASP A 38 -9.84 -0.94 -1.73
CA ASP A 38 -10.18 -1.01 -0.30
C ASP A 38 -10.70 -2.41 0.07
N ASP A 39 -11.46 -3.08 -0.83
CA ASP A 39 -11.87 -4.47 -0.64
C ASP A 39 -10.65 -5.40 -0.58
N TRP A 40 -9.65 -5.21 -1.46
CA TRP A 40 -8.42 -6.00 -1.43
C TRP A 40 -7.64 -5.79 -0.14
N CYS A 41 -7.52 -4.55 0.34
CA CYS A 41 -6.78 -4.22 1.56
C CYS A 41 -7.49 -4.66 2.85
N SER A 42 -8.81 -4.81 2.81
CA SER A 42 -9.62 -5.28 3.95
C SER A 42 -9.68 -6.80 4.06
N ASP A 43 -9.19 -7.52 3.07
CA ASP A 43 -9.19 -8.98 3.07
C ASP A 43 -8.25 -9.52 4.16
N PRO A 44 -8.71 -10.44 5.03
CA PRO A 44 -7.85 -11.01 6.07
C PRO A 44 -6.56 -11.64 5.55
N ASP A 45 -6.59 -12.22 4.34
CA ASP A 45 -5.41 -12.82 3.71
C ASP A 45 -4.40 -11.76 3.21
N ALA A 46 -4.81 -10.49 3.10
CA ALA A 46 -3.93 -9.40 2.70
C ALA A 46 -2.85 -9.08 3.75
N GLN A 47 -3.16 -9.27 5.05
CA GLN A 47 -2.24 -8.97 6.15
C GLN A 47 -0.93 -9.76 6.07
N GLY A 48 -0.99 -11.00 5.59
CA GLY A 48 0.21 -11.85 5.40
C GLY A 48 0.84 -11.77 4.02
N ALA A 49 0.26 -11.02 3.09
CA ALA A 49 0.66 -10.99 1.68
C ALA A 49 1.45 -9.75 1.26
N CYS A 50 1.87 -8.91 2.21
CA CYS A 50 2.58 -7.64 1.95
C CYS A 50 1.81 -6.72 1.00
N VAL A 51 0.49 -6.68 1.12
CA VAL A 51 -0.40 -5.81 0.34
C VAL A 51 -0.60 -4.49 1.07
N ALA A 52 -0.46 -3.39 0.35
CA ALA A 52 -0.71 -2.05 0.87
C ALA A 52 -1.41 -1.19 -0.19
N PRO A 53 -2.30 -0.27 0.21
CA PRO A 53 -2.97 0.62 -0.72
C PRO A 53 -2.00 1.67 -1.27
N VAL A 54 -2.07 1.95 -2.57
CA VAL A 54 -1.50 3.15 -3.14
C VAL A 54 -2.51 4.28 -2.96
N LEU A 55 -2.15 5.28 -2.18
CA LEU A 55 -3.01 6.40 -1.83
C LEU A 55 -2.70 7.62 -2.71
N SER A 56 -3.72 8.40 -3.03
CA SER A 56 -3.52 9.74 -3.58
C SER A 56 -2.97 10.68 -2.49
N MET A 57 -2.43 11.83 -2.89
CA MET A 57 -1.92 12.84 -1.95
C MET A 57 -3.02 13.38 -1.04
N THR A 58 -4.25 13.42 -1.52
CA THR A 58 -5.41 13.89 -0.73
C THR A 58 -5.94 12.85 0.25
N GLU A 59 -5.81 11.55 -0.07
CA GLU A 59 -6.22 10.45 0.82
C GLU A 59 -5.17 10.14 1.91
N ALA A 60 -3.90 10.37 1.62
CA ALA A 60 -2.80 9.95 2.50
C ALA A 60 -2.91 10.51 3.95
N PRO A 61 -3.27 11.80 4.18
CA PRO A 61 -3.42 12.32 5.53
C PRO A 61 -4.50 11.63 6.35
N ASP A 62 -5.58 11.16 5.70
CA ASP A 62 -6.74 10.57 6.35
C ASP A 62 -6.64 9.06 6.54
N HIS A 63 -5.64 8.42 5.95
CA HIS A 63 -5.44 6.98 6.09
C HIS A 63 -5.20 6.60 7.56
N PRO A 64 -5.88 5.57 8.13
CA PRO A 64 -5.80 5.23 9.55
C PRO A 64 -4.38 5.04 10.08
N HIS A 65 -3.51 4.38 9.31
CA HIS A 65 -2.10 4.21 9.68
C HIS A 65 -1.36 5.55 9.80
N ASN A 66 -1.55 6.46 8.86
CA ASN A 66 -0.90 7.77 8.84
C ASN A 66 -1.42 8.66 9.96
N ARG A 67 -2.72 8.58 10.27
CA ARG A 67 -3.33 9.26 11.42
C ARG A 67 -2.75 8.75 12.74
N ALA A 68 -2.74 7.43 12.94
CA ALA A 68 -2.21 6.81 14.16
C ALA A 68 -0.72 7.15 14.38
N ARG A 69 0.03 7.36 13.30
CA ARG A 69 1.44 7.77 13.37
C ARG A 69 1.65 9.27 13.35
N GLU A 70 0.60 10.08 13.28
CA GLU A 70 0.70 11.53 13.10
C GLU A 70 1.70 11.91 11.97
N ALA A 71 1.57 11.20 10.82
CA ALA A 71 2.49 11.37 9.70
C ALA A 71 2.33 12.71 8.98
N PHE A 72 1.21 13.39 9.20
CA PHE A 72 0.91 14.71 8.65
C PHE A 72 0.54 15.69 9.76
N VAL A 73 0.82 16.97 9.54
CA VAL A 73 0.44 18.07 10.41
C VAL A 73 -0.20 19.19 9.59
N THR A 74 -1.02 19.99 10.23
CA THR A 74 -1.56 21.20 9.60
C THR A 74 -0.85 22.42 10.19
N ALA A 75 -0.22 23.21 9.33
CA ALA A 75 0.39 24.47 9.69
C ALA A 75 -0.14 25.57 8.77
N GLN A 76 -0.61 26.66 9.32
CA GLN A 76 -1.19 27.79 8.59
C GLN A 76 -2.29 27.38 7.59
N GLY A 77 -3.10 26.38 7.97
CA GLY A 77 -4.17 25.85 7.10
C GLY A 77 -3.71 24.90 5.99
N VAL A 78 -2.41 24.58 5.90
CA VAL A 78 -1.86 23.66 4.90
C VAL A 78 -1.51 22.34 5.55
N VAL A 79 -2.03 21.24 4.99
CA VAL A 79 -1.65 19.89 5.38
C VAL A 79 -0.30 19.55 4.75
N GLN A 80 0.65 19.14 5.56
CA GLN A 80 2.01 18.83 5.13
C GLN A 80 2.58 17.65 5.93
N PRO A 81 3.61 16.95 5.42
CA PRO A 81 4.27 15.90 6.17
C PRO A 81 4.82 16.40 7.50
N ALA A 82 4.67 15.58 8.55
CA ALA A 82 5.34 15.84 9.82
C ALA A 82 6.85 15.68 9.67
N PRO A 83 7.65 16.38 10.51
CA PRO A 83 9.10 16.24 10.48
C PRO A 83 9.56 14.78 10.62
N ALA A 84 10.53 14.41 9.79
CA ALA A 84 11.17 13.10 9.80
C ALA A 84 12.70 13.25 9.64
N PRO A 85 13.51 12.34 10.21
CA PRO A 85 13.14 11.21 11.07
C PRO A 85 12.68 11.67 12.46
N ARG A 86 11.99 10.77 13.19
CA ARG A 86 11.54 11.05 14.56
C ARG A 86 12.51 10.46 15.56
N PHE A 87 13.19 11.30 16.27
CA PHE A 87 14.07 10.91 17.37
C PHE A 87 13.32 10.94 18.71
N ARG A 88 13.55 9.95 19.56
CA ARG A 88 12.89 9.84 20.85
C ARG A 88 13.27 11.00 21.79
N ASP A 89 14.57 11.28 21.89
CA ASP A 89 15.14 12.22 22.87
C ASP A 89 15.39 13.61 22.30
N SER A 90 15.22 13.77 20.98
CA SER A 90 15.41 15.05 20.27
C SER A 90 14.34 15.20 19.20
N PRO A 91 13.05 15.41 19.56
CA PRO A 91 12.00 15.56 18.59
C PRO A 91 12.22 16.80 17.72
N ALA A 92 12.04 16.65 16.41
CA ALA A 92 12.14 17.78 15.51
C ALA A 92 11.00 18.78 15.76
N ARG A 93 11.30 20.08 15.62
CA ARG A 93 10.31 21.16 15.76
C ARG A 93 9.23 21.00 14.69
N ARG A 94 7.97 21.04 15.09
CA ARG A 94 6.84 21.07 14.15
C ARG A 94 6.75 22.46 13.50
N PRO A 95 6.34 22.55 12.22
CA PRO A 95 6.02 23.84 11.60
C PRO A 95 4.84 24.49 12.31
N GLU A 96 4.89 25.80 12.42
CA GLU A 96 3.85 26.65 13.05
C GLU A 96 2.85 27.13 12.01
#